data_38b07f4a0725d6037ea4ce4dfa21aa7b
#
_entry.id   38b07f4a0725d6037ea4ce4dfa21aa7b
#
_cell.length_a   1.000
_cell.length_b   1.000
_cell.length_c   1.000
_cell.angle_alpha   90.00
_cell.angle_beta   90.00
_cell.angle_gamma   90.00
#
_symmetry.space_group_name_H-M   'P 1'
#
loop_
_entity.id
_entity.type
_entity.pdbx_description
1 polymer ?
#
loop_
_entity_poly.entity_id
_entity_poly.type
_entity_poly.pdbx_seq_one_letter_code
_entity_poly.pdbx_strand_id
1 'polypeptide(L)'
;MHRLLRRIPVLLVLATASGAVAAEPPAIESVWPLFYRARSAERTDFEGLGPLLYYQRGPEGTTYGARPLFSVGHDVAAGRHTLQILYPLATFRREKDARRAFVFPFYFHERYTAPNGRRAGATAFFPFLWWGRSAKGRAWVSSPFLGGTFHGLLGSDEFTYAAMLYVRMRMGDIVHQHILPPLVSWSRGPGHRGLRIFPFFGHTEREGQWRNGYVMWPFFTHGSREDTQQKKGADYVCSWPFFGRSSSRDGRSGSLLVLWPFYYRGWNEHKNQREWSAPFPFFFGKHSDELDEVNVWPFVSRTKTRATSQTSLLAGIVRSARVRTKNTSIDTLSVYPLFGSARTEDRRRASKHSFWMVWPLARARSRQEGTQAWGDANAFQFAWMKFPEDFDRNYNALMGLFEHARARDGRRATCLFWRLFRSEGGPGWSHVQLGPLASWQRAPGLTRVSFLLGLFQTGKQGGRRGWRIFHVPFGASLTPPGKRPSEGEPRAR
;
A
#
# COMPACT_ATOMS: atom_id res chain seq x y z
N MET A 1 28.90 -2.51 14.61
CA MET A 1 28.42 -1.15 14.98
C MET A 1 28.95 -0.05 14.05
N HIS A 2 30.19 -0.05 13.61
CA HIS A 2 30.76 0.99 12.72
C HIS A 2 30.19 1.09 11.29
N ARG A 3 29.47 0.09 10.77
CA ARG A 3 28.81 0.13 9.44
C ARG A 3 27.39 0.68 9.46
N LEU A 4 26.77 0.83 10.62
CA LEU A 4 25.40 1.38 10.77
C LEU A 4 25.36 2.91 10.68
N LEU A 5 26.39 3.61 11.17
CA LEU A 5 26.43 5.08 11.17
C LEU A 5 26.76 5.73 9.82
N ARG A 6 27.25 4.98 8.84
CA ARG A 6 27.49 5.48 7.46
C ARG A 6 26.24 5.50 6.57
N ARG A 7 25.05 5.17 7.08
CA ARG A 7 23.81 5.05 6.30
C ARG A 7 22.74 6.10 6.63
N ILE A 8 23.06 7.09 7.45
CA ILE A 8 22.23 8.29 7.56
C ILE A 8 22.60 9.15 6.34
N PRO A 9 21.76 9.25 5.30
CA PRO A 9 22.03 10.22 4.26
C PRO A 9 21.80 11.59 4.88
N VAL A 10 22.91 12.24 5.23
CA VAL A 10 22.92 13.68 5.47
C VAL A 10 22.19 14.32 4.31
N LEU A 11 21.29 15.19 4.61
CA LEU A 11 20.49 16.01 3.67
C LEU A 11 21.42 16.98 2.89
N LEU A 12 22.39 16.46 2.21
CA LEU A 12 23.18 17.18 1.22
C LEU A 12 22.55 16.94 -0.14
N VAL A 13 21.53 17.72 -0.44
CA VAL A 13 20.87 17.71 -1.74
C VAL A 13 21.78 18.29 -2.78
N LEU A 14 22.34 17.41 -3.50
CA LEU A 14 22.83 17.42 -4.85
C LEU A 14 22.33 18.59 -5.71
N ALA A 15 23.18 19.58 -5.85
CA ALA A 15 23.18 20.45 -7.02
C ALA A 15 23.95 19.72 -8.16
N THR A 16 23.30 18.78 -8.83
CA THR A 16 23.78 18.30 -10.13
C THR A 16 22.92 18.93 -11.21
N ALA A 17 23.54 19.79 -12.00
CA ALA A 17 23.00 20.32 -13.23
C ALA A 17 22.79 19.18 -14.22
N SER A 18 21.55 18.71 -14.38
CA SER A 18 21.15 17.88 -15.50
C SER A 18 20.44 18.77 -16.51
N GLY A 19 20.86 18.72 -17.76
CA GLY A 19 20.24 19.43 -18.87
C GLY A 19 18.77 19.00 -19.06
N ALA A 20 17.88 19.63 -18.32
CA ALA A 20 16.45 19.51 -18.50
C ALA A 20 16.01 20.55 -19.54
N VAL A 21 15.17 20.15 -20.47
CA VAL A 21 14.46 21.07 -21.36
C VAL A 21 13.85 22.17 -20.50
N ALA A 22 14.16 23.42 -20.78
CA ALA A 22 13.72 24.57 -19.97
C ALA A 22 12.20 24.65 -20.02
N ALA A 23 11.53 24.26 -18.96
CA ALA A 23 10.09 24.45 -18.81
C ALA A 23 9.81 25.97 -18.72
N GLU A 24 8.81 26.42 -19.46
CA GLU A 24 8.37 27.83 -19.45
C GLU A 24 8.03 28.27 -18.02
N PRO A 25 8.54 29.42 -17.54
CA PRO A 25 8.29 29.86 -16.18
C PRO A 25 6.79 30.09 -15.94
N PRO A 26 6.22 29.63 -14.82
CA PRO A 26 4.81 29.86 -14.52
C PRO A 26 4.53 31.33 -14.24
N ALA A 27 3.35 31.80 -14.68
CA ALA A 27 2.80 33.07 -14.23
C ALA A 27 2.33 32.92 -12.79
N ILE A 28 2.98 33.57 -11.82
CA ILE A 28 2.65 33.48 -10.40
C ILE A 28 1.95 34.75 -9.95
N GLU A 29 0.77 34.59 -9.35
CA GLU A 29 -0.01 35.61 -8.68
C GLU A 29 -0.22 35.16 -7.23
N SER A 30 0.12 36.01 -6.26
CA SER A 30 -0.01 35.65 -4.87
C SER A 30 -0.39 36.84 -4.02
N VAL A 31 -1.44 36.64 -3.22
CA VAL A 31 -1.86 37.52 -2.12
C VAL A 31 -2.10 36.61 -0.90
N TRP A 32 -1.02 36.03 -0.43
CA TRP A 32 -1.07 35.05 0.67
C TRP A 32 -1.47 35.73 1.99
N PRO A 33 -2.34 35.14 2.84
CA PRO A 33 -2.92 33.80 2.76
C PRO A 33 -4.22 33.71 1.95
N LEU A 34 -4.69 34.78 1.35
CA LEU A 34 -5.99 34.81 0.68
C LEU A 34 -5.96 33.89 -0.55
N PHE A 35 -4.98 34.06 -1.43
CA PHE A 35 -4.79 33.15 -2.55
C PHE A 35 -3.34 33.10 -3.03
N TYR A 36 -3.03 32.01 -3.68
CA TYR A 36 -1.83 31.75 -4.48
C TYR A 36 -2.24 31.04 -5.76
N ARG A 37 -1.73 31.50 -6.89
CA ARG A 37 -1.98 30.91 -8.20
C ARG A 37 -0.69 30.84 -8.99
N ALA A 38 -0.34 29.66 -9.49
CA ALA A 38 0.74 29.44 -10.43
C ALA A 38 0.18 28.81 -11.70
N ARG A 39 0.39 29.43 -12.85
CA ARG A 39 -0.13 28.98 -14.14
C ARG A 39 1.01 28.85 -15.15
N SER A 40 1.14 27.67 -15.75
CA SER A 40 1.98 27.41 -16.92
C SER A 40 1.13 26.88 -18.07
N ALA A 41 1.74 26.64 -19.25
CA ALA A 41 1.01 26.10 -20.41
C ALA A 41 0.27 24.80 -20.12
N GLU A 42 0.86 23.90 -19.29
CA GLU A 42 0.32 22.58 -19.04
C GLU A 42 -0.29 22.40 -17.64
N ARG A 43 -0.01 23.34 -16.71
CA ARG A 43 -0.39 23.17 -15.31
C ARG A 43 -0.91 24.45 -14.69
N THR A 44 -1.96 24.30 -13.88
CA THR A 44 -2.51 25.35 -13.04
C THR A 44 -2.60 24.83 -11.60
N ASP A 45 -1.96 25.53 -10.68
CA ASP A 45 -2.05 25.29 -9.25
C ASP A 45 -2.67 26.54 -8.60
N PHE A 46 -3.70 26.34 -7.80
CA PHE A 46 -4.36 27.39 -7.00
C PHE A 46 -4.51 26.94 -5.58
N GLU A 47 -4.27 27.84 -4.64
CA GLU A 47 -4.55 27.66 -3.21
C GLU A 47 -5.24 28.91 -2.67
N GLY A 48 -6.21 28.72 -1.79
CA GLY A 48 -6.97 29.81 -1.18
C GLY A 48 -7.18 29.58 0.30
N LEU A 49 -7.27 30.66 1.06
CA LEU A 49 -7.34 30.67 2.52
C LEU A 49 -6.22 29.83 3.15
N GLY A 50 -4.99 30.16 2.77
CA GLY A 50 -3.83 29.32 3.08
C GLY A 50 -3.91 27.98 2.31
N PRO A 51 -3.57 26.85 2.94
CA PRO A 51 -3.64 25.54 2.30
C PRO A 51 -5.04 24.91 2.33
N LEU A 52 -6.08 25.61 2.84
CA LEU A 52 -7.41 25.02 3.02
C LEU A 52 -8.10 24.70 1.70
N LEU A 53 -8.17 25.66 0.78
CA LEU A 53 -8.75 25.46 -0.54
C LEU A 53 -7.65 25.17 -1.55
N TYR A 54 -7.91 24.26 -2.48
CA TYR A 54 -6.95 23.97 -3.53
C TYR A 54 -7.62 23.56 -4.84
N TYR A 55 -6.96 23.87 -5.94
CA TYR A 55 -7.29 23.41 -7.27
C TYR A 55 -5.98 23.16 -8.03
N GLN A 56 -5.83 21.97 -8.56
CA GLN A 56 -4.67 21.56 -9.36
C GLN A 56 -5.15 20.94 -10.64
N ARG A 57 -4.64 21.43 -11.77
CA ARG A 57 -4.90 20.88 -13.10
C ARG A 57 -3.57 20.65 -13.79
N GLY A 58 -3.41 19.48 -14.39
CA GLY A 58 -2.22 19.10 -15.15
C GLY A 58 -2.56 18.05 -16.21
N PRO A 59 -1.56 17.55 -16.94
CA PRO A 59 -1.75 16.50 -17.97
C PRO A 59 -2.36 15.21 -17.38
N GLU A 60 -2.07 14.92 -16.13
CA GLU A 60 -2.57 13.71 -15.44
C GLU A 60 -4.04 13.84 -15.03
N GLY A 61 -4.57 15.05 -14.93
CA GLY A 61 -5.95 15.30 -14.54
C GLY A 61 -6.17 16.55 -13.73
N THR A 62 -7.31 16.58 -13.03
CA THR A 62 -7.73 17.71 -12.21
C THR A 62 -8.06 17.23 -10.81
N THR A 63 -7.62 18.00 -9.80
CA THR A 63 -7.94 17.73 -8.41
C THR A 63 -8.26 19.03 -7.68
N TYR A 64 -9.31 19.07 -6.90
CA TYR A 64 -9.70 20.24 -6.12
C TYR A 64 -10.44 19.83 -4.84
N GLY A 65 -10.50 20.74 -3.90
CA GLY A 65 -11.20 20.49 -2.65
C GLY A 65 -10.97 21.53 -1.57
N ALA A 66 -11.56 21.25 -0.41
CA ALA A 66 -11.36 21.97 0.84
C ALA A 66 -10.82 20.99 1.88
N ARG A 67 -9.56 21.16 2.26
CA ARG A 67 -8.88 20.29 3.25
C ARG A 67 -9.38 20.58 4.66
N PRO A 68 -9.64 19.57 5.49
CA PRO A 68 -9.71 18.14 5.19
C PRO A 68 -11.11 17.67 4.76
N LEU A 69 -12.05 18.60 4.53
CA LEU A 69 -13.49 18.34 4.42
C LEU A 69 -13.81 17.48 3.20
N PHE A 70 -13.35 17.87 2.03
CA PHE A 70 -13.57 17.08 0.84
C PHE A 70 -12.48 17.27 -0.23
N SER A 71 -12.37 16.31 -1.10
CA SER A 71 -11.46 16.26 -2.24
C SER A 71 -12.14 15.61 -3.43
N VAL A 72 -12.06 16.23 -4.59
CA VAL A 72 -12.52 15.69 -5.87
C VAL A 72 -11.32 15.54 -6.78
N GLY A 73 -11.16 14.37 -7.38
CA GLY A 73 -10.09 14.06 -8.32
C GLY A 73 -10.62 13.45 -9.60
N HIS A 74 -10.07 13.89 -10.73
CA HIS A 74 -10.28 13.29 -12.03
C HIS A 74 -8.92 12.94 -12.63
N ASP A 75 -8.62 11.67 -12.77
CA ASP A 75 -7.42 11.11 -13.39
C ASP A 75 -7.76 10.75 -14.83
N VAL A 76 -7.19 11.48 -15.78
CA VAL A 76 -7.48 11.33 -17.22
C VAL A 76 -6.95 9.99 -17.75
N ALA A 77 -5.73 9.61 -17.34
CA ALA A 77 -5.08 8.39 -17.84
C ALA A 77 -5.82 7.12 -17.40
N ALA A 78 -6.33 7.09 -16.18
CA ALA A 78 -7.12 5.98 -15.64
C ALA A 78 -8.63 6.12 -15.92
N GLY A 79 -9.12 7.24 -16.45
CA GLY A 79 -10.56 7.55 -16.58
C GLY A 79 -11.28 7.48 -15.23
N ARG A 80 -10.61 7.89 -14.15
CA ARG A 80 -11.05 7.69 -12.77
C ARG A 80 -11.52 9.00 -12.14
N HIS A 81 -12.73 8.97 -11.61
CA HIS A 81 -13.29 10.03 -10.77
C HIS A 81 -13.30 9.58 -9.32
N THR A 82 -12.83 10.42 -8.42
CA THR A 82 -12.79 10.16 -6.98
C THR A 82 -13.36 11.33 -6.23
N LEU A 83 -14.31 11.06 -5.32
CA LEU A 83 -14.81 12.00 -4.31
C LEU A 83 -14.46 11.43 -2.94
N GLN A 84 -13.85 12.24 -2.11
CA GLN A 84 -13.52 11.90 -0.72
C GLN A 84 -14.16 12.94 0.19
N ILE A 85 -14.73 12.49 1.29
CA ILE A 85 -15.34 13.34 2.31
C ILE A 85 -14.72 12.94 3.64
N LEU A 86 -14.07 13.88 4.35
CA LEU A 86 -13.36 13.66 5.59
C LEU A 86 -12.52 12.37 5.53
N TYR A 87 -11.71 12.24 4.48
CA TYR A 87 -10.94 11.01 4.23
C TYR A 87 -10.21 10.52 5.50
N PRO A 88 -10.26 9.22 5.90
CA PRO A 88 -10.79 8.08 5.11
C PRO A 88 -12.27 7.75 5.36
N LEU A 89 -13.07 8.61 5.98
CA LEU A 89 -14.44 8.27 6.40
C LEU A 89 -15.35 7.94 5.22
N ALA A 90 -15.31 8.73 4.15
CA ALA A 90 -16.07 8.40 2.96
C ALA A 90 -15.24 8.58 1.69
N THR A 91 -15.32 7.59 0.80
CA THR A 91 -14.66 7.60 -0.50
C THR A 91 -15.57 7.00 -1.56
N PHE A 92 -15.79 7.75 -2.64
CA PHE A 92 -16.54 7.32 -3.81
C PHE A 92 -15.61 7.36 -5.01
N ARG A 93 -15.44 6.21 -5.68
CA ARG A 93 -14.57 6.09 -6.85
C ARG A 93 -15.33 5.48 -8.02
N ARG A 94 -15.22 6.11 -9.16
CA ARG A 94 -15.78 5.63 -10.41
C ARG A 94 -14.67 5.52 -11.45
N GLU A 95 -14.53 4.35 -12.02
CA GLU A 95 -13.64 4.02 -13.13
C GLU A 95 -14.50 3.50 -14.31
N LYS A 96 -13.91 3.31 -15.48
CA LYS A 96 -14.62 2.82 -16.67
C LYS A 96 -15.43 1.56 -16.38
N ASP A 97 -14.79 0.57 -15.73
CA ASP A 97 -15.35 -0.76 -15.51
C ASP A 97 -15.62 -1.06 -14.03
N ALA A 98 -15.43 -0.09 -13.14
CA ALA A 98 -15.61 -0.31 -11.71
C ALA A 98 -16.21 0.92 -11.01
N ARG A 99 -16.99 0.65 -9.97
CA ARG A 99 -17.50 1.65 -9.03
C ARG A 99 -17.29 1.16 -7.62
N ARG A 100 -16.77 2.01 -6.75
CA ARG A 100 -16.56 1.73 -5.34
C ARG A 100 -17.12 2.87 -4.51
N ALA A 101 -17.82 2.53 -3.46
CA ALA A 101 -18.27 3.47 -2.44
C ALA A 101 -17.93 2.88 -1.09
N PHE A 102 -17.34 3.68 -0.23
CA PHE A 102 -16.97 3.29 1.12
C PHE A 102 -17.36 4.41 2.08
N VAL A 103 -18.14 4.08 3.11
CA VAL A 103 -18.48 4.99 4.22
C VAL A 103 -18.23 4.22 5.52
N PHE A 104 -17.13 4.55 6.16
CA PHE A 104 -16.67 3.89 7.39
C PHE A 104 -17.59 4.21 8.58
N PRO A 105 -17.89 3.21 9.42
CA PRO A 105 -17.61 1.78 9.25
C PRO A 105 -18.75 1.01 8.58
N PHE A 106 -19.84 1.67 8.17
CA PHE A 106 -21.13 1.04 7.97
C PHE A 106 -21.41 0.56 6.55
N TYR A 107 -20.86 1.23 5.53
CA TYR A 107 -21.24 0.96 4.16
C TYR A 107 -20.03 0.72 3.25
N PHE A 108 -20.06 -0.37 2.52
CA PHE A 108 -19.13 -0.71 1.46
C PHE A 108 -19.91 -1.16 0.24
N HIS A 109 -19.57 -0.63 -0.92
CA HIS A 109 -20.11 -1.05 -2.20
C HIS A 109 -19.01 -1.12 -3.25
N GLU A 110 -18.92 -2.26 -3.91
CA GLU A 110 -18.02 -2.45 -5.06
C GLU A 110 -18.79 -3.13 -6.19
N ARG A 111 -18.62 -2.60 -7.40
CA ARG A 111 -19.17 -3.18 -8.63
C ARG A 111 -18.12 -3.06 -9.73
N TYR A 112 -17.86 -4.15 -10.42
CA TYR A 112 -16.88 -4.18 -11.51
C TYR A 112 -17.32 -5.14 -12.60
N THR A 113 -16.73 -4.97 -13.80
CA THR A 113 -16.88 -5.90 -14.91
C THR A 113 -15.73 -6.91 -14.83
N ALA A 114 -16.06 -8.18 -14.65
CA ALA A 114 -15.08 -9.26 -14.59
C ALA A 114 -14.46 -9.52 -16.00
N PRO A 115 -13.30 -10.19 -16.08
CA PRO A 115 -12.64 -10.49 -17.38
C PRO A 115 -13.52 -11.25 -18.38
N ASN A 116 -14.53 -11.97 -17.91
CA ASN A 116 -15.51 -12.68 -18.73
C ASN A 116 -16.70 -11.79 -19.19
N GLY A 117 -16.61 -10.47 -19.04
CA GLY A 117 -17.63 -9.49 -19.41
C GLY A 117 -18.85 -9.41 -18.46
N ARG A 118 -18.94 -10.27 -17.44
CA ARG A 118 -20.05 -10.28 -16.50
C ARG A 118 -19.86 -9.23 -15.41
N ARG A 119 -20.98 -8.62 -14.99
CA ARG A 119 -20.99 -7.70 -13.85
C ARG A 119 -20.92 -8.48 -12.54
N ALA A 120 -19.93 -8.18 -11.74
CA ALA A 120 -19.72 -8.70 -10.40
C ALA A 120 -19.65 -7.55 -9.38
N GLY A 121 -19.82 -7.85 -8.11
CA GLY A 121 -19.68 -6.87 -7.04
C GLY A 121 -20.29 -7.33 -5.74
N ALA A 122 -20.04 -6.53 -4.71
CA ALA A 122 -20.50 -6.75 -3.36
C ALA A 122 -20.98 -5.44 -2.75
N THR A 123 -22.01 -5.54 -1.92
CA THR A 123 -22.48 -4.46 -1.07
C THR A 123 -22.55 -4.98 0.35
N ALA A 124 -22.03 -4.23 1.30
CA ALA A 124 -22.08 -4.54 2.71
C ALA A 124 -22.66 -3.36 3.48
N PHE A 125 -23.67 -3.62 4.27
CA PHE A 125 -24.12 -2.75 5.35
C PHE A 125 -23.69 -3.38 6.66
N PHE A 126 -22.48 -3.01 7.08
CA PHE A 126 -21.82 -3.63 8.22
C PHE A 126 -22.46 -3.17 9.55
N PRO A 127 -22.63 -4.09 10.52
CA PRO A 127 -22.32 -5.53 10.45
C PRO A 127 -23.51 -6.41 9.99
N PHE A 128 -24.61 -5.84 9.53
CA PHE A 128 -25.91 -6.51 9.46
C PHE A 128 -26.14 -7.36 8.22
N LEU A 129 -25.81 -6.85 7.03
CA LEU A 129 -26.21 -7.46 5.76
C LEU A 129 -25.16 -7.26 4.67
N TRP A 130 -24.82 -8.34 3.99
CA TRP A 130 -23.90 -8.35 2.85
C TRP A 130 -24.55 -9.08 1.69
N TRP A 131 -24.46 -8.54 0.50
CA TRP A 131 -24.99 -9.19 -0.69
C TRP A 131 -24.17 -8.83 -1.92
N GLY A 132 -24.30 -9.64 -2.96
CA GLY A 132 -23.55 -9.37 -4.17
C GLY A 132 -23.74 -10.43 -5.25
N ARG A 133 -22.89 -10.33 -6.25
CA ARG A 133 -22.82 -11.27 -7.36
C ARG A 133 -21.36 -11.58 -7.67
N SER A 134 -21.05 -12.87 -7.72
CA SER A 134 -19.69 -13.35 -8.07
C SER A 134 -19.37 -13.15 -9.56
N ALA A 135 -18.09 -13.23 -9.93
CA ALA A 135 -17.64 -13.17 -11.33
C ALA A 135 -18.23 -14.30 -12.21
N LYS A 136 -18.67 -15.42 -11.62
CA LYS A 136 -19.39 -16.51 -12.28
C LYS A 136 -20.89 -16.19 -12.49
N GLY A 137 -21.39 -15.03 -12.02
CA GLY A 137 -22.77 -14.58 -12.15
C GLY A 137 -23.71 -15.09 -11.06
N ARG A 138 -23.22 -15.83 -10.06
CA ARG A 138 -24.02 -16.35 -8.93
C ARG A 138 -24.27 -15.24 -7.91
N ALA A 139 -25.54 -15.01 -7.59
CA ALA A 139 -25.94 -14.10 -6.53
C ALA A 139 -25.73 -14.75 -5.16
N TRP A 140 -25.43 -13.92 -4.16
CA TRP A 140 -25.26 -14.35 -2.77
C TRP A 140 -25.77 -13.27 -1.82
N VAL A 141 -26.23 -13.68 -0.66
CA VAL A 141 -26.65 -12.81 0.43
C VAL A 141 -26.22 -13.44 1.75
N SER A 142 -25.82 -12.62 2.71
CA SER A 142 -25.31 -13.07 4.00
C SER A 142 -25.57 -12.02 5.08
N SER A 143 -25.95 -12.50 6.26
CA SER A 143 -26.01 -11.72 7.48
C SER A 143 -25.16 -12.45 8.54
N PRO A 144 -24.17 -11.82 9.18
CA PRO A 144 -23.36 -12.45 10.23
C PRO A 144 -24.20 -13.11 11.33
N PHE A 145 -25.37 -12.58 11.62
CA PHE A 145 -26.24 -13.05 12.71
C PHE A 145 -27.26 -14.09 12.24
N LEU A 146 -27.80 -13.94 11.06
CA LEU A 146 -28.90 -14.80 10.59
C LEU A 146 -28.42 -15.93 9.69
N GLY A 147 -27.32 -15.71 8.96
CA GLY A 147 -26.81 -16.68 8.01
C GLY A 147 -26.80 -16.18 6.58
N GLY A 148 -26.48 -17.06 5.65
CA GLY A 148 -26.42 -16.71 4.25
C GLY A 148 -25.59 -17.69 3.41
N THR A 149 -25.38 -17.30 2.16
CA THR A 149 -24.63 -18.09 1.20
C THR A 149 -23.55 -17.25 0.55
N PHE A 150 -22.31 -17.76 0.49
CA PHE A 150 -21.19 -17.19 -0.25
C PHE A 150 -20.73 -18.13 -1.35
N HIS A 151 -20.09 -17.59 -2.37
CA HIS A 151 -19.41 -18.35 -3.41
C HIS A 151 -17.94 -17.98 -3.47
N GLY A 152 -17.06 -18.99 -3.42
CA GLY A 152 -15.61 -18.80 -3.45
C GLY A 152 -14.98 -18.40 -2.12
N LEU A 153 -15.71 -18.50 -1.00
CA LEU A 153 -15.16 -18.23 0.33
C LEU A 153 -14.38 -19.45 0.83
N LEU A 154 -13.18 -19.22 1.42
CA LEU A 154 -12.31 -20.27 1.96
C LEU A 154 -11.99 -21.40 0.97
N GLY A 155 -11.92 -21.10 -0.33
CA GLY A 155 -11.67 -22.09 -1.37
C GLY A 155 -12.85 -23.00 -1.70
N SER A 156 -14.04 -22.75 -1.12
CA SER A 156 -15.27 -23.47 -1.41
C SER A 156 -15.98 -22.91 -2.64
N ASP A 157 -16.66 -23.77 -3.41
CA ASP A 157 -17.54 -23.32 -4.49
C ASP A 157 -18.79 -22.67 -3.94
N GLU A 158 -19.29 -23.18 -2.82
CA GLU A 158 -20.48 -22.69 -2.12
C GLU A 158 -20.30 -22.89 -0.61
N PHE A 159 -20.57 -21.86 0.14
CA PHE A 159 -20.54 -21.85 1.59
C PHE A 159 -21.85 -21.25 2.12
N THR A 160 -22.65 -22.07 2.76
CA THR A 160 -23.96 -21.66 3.35
C THR A 160 -23.90 -21.87 4.86
N TYR A 161 -24.39 -20.92 5.61
CA TYR A 161 -24.49 -21.03 7.06
C TYR A 161 -25.81 -20.42 7.57
N ALA A 162 -26.27 -20.88 8.72
CA ALA A 162 -27.44 -20.37 9.38
C ALA A 162 -27.12 -20.17 10.87
N ALA A 163 -27.07 -18.91 11.31
CA ALA A 163 -26.95 -18.46 12.72
C ALA A 163 -25.89 -19.23 13.56
N MET A 164 -24.77 -19.60 12.98
CA MET A 164 -23.76 -20.47 13.61
C MET A 164 -24.24 -21.89 13.98
N LEU A 165 -25.50 -22.21 13.76
CA LEU A 165 -26.07 -23.52 14.08
C LEU A 165 -25.80 -24.57 13.00
N TYR A 166 -25.69 -24.12 11.75
CA TYR A 166 -25.51 -24.98 10.61
C TYR A 166 -24.54 -24.37 9.61
N VAL A 167 -23.63 -25.19 9.09
CA VAL A 167 -22.73 -24.82 7.99
C VAL A 167 -22.71 -25.92 6.94
N ARG A 168 -22.91 -25.53 5.70
CA ARG A 168 -22.74 -26.39 4.52
C ARG A 168 -21.68 -25.78 3.60
N MET A 169 -20.68 -26.58 3.27
CA MET A 169 -19.60 -26.16 2.39
C MET A 169 -19.44 -27.19 1.27
N ARG A 170 -19.43 -26.70 0.04
CA ARG A 170 -19.22 -27.53 -1.15
C ARG A 170 -17.86 -27.21 -1.77
N MET A 171 -17.05 -28.23 -1.97
CA MET A 171 -15.74 -28.16 -2.62
C MET A 171 -15.70 -29.18 -3.75
N GLY A 172 -15.90 -28.74 -5.01
CA GLY A 172 -16.09 -29.64 -6.12
C GLY A 172 -17.27 -30.56 -5.89
N ASP A 173 -17.02 -31.87 -5.88
CA ASP A 173 -18.04 -32.90 -5.70
C ASP A 173 -18.24 -33.32 -4.23
N ILE A 174 -17.47 -32.76 -3.30
CA ILE A 174 -17.56 -33.07 -1.87
C ILE A 174 -18.39 -32.01 -1.17
N VAL A 175 -19.37 -32.48 -0.39
CA VAL A 175 -20.20 -31.63 0.46
C VAL A 175 -19.90 -31.92 1.92
N HIS A 176 -19.49 -30.90 2.64
CA HIS A 176 -19.30 -30.89 4.09
C HIS A 176 -20.50 -30.23 4.75
N GLN A 177 -21.04 -30.83 5.78
CA GLN A 177 -22.16 -30.28 6.56
C GLN A 177 -21.79 -30.33 8.04
N HIS A 178 -22.13 -29.27 8.76
CA HIS A 178 -21.86 -29.16 10.18
C HIS A 178 -23.14 -28.70 10.88
N ILE A 179 -23.46 -29.34 11.99
CA ILE A 179 -24.49 -28.90 12.94
C ILE A 179 -23.78 -28.46 14.22
N LEU A 180 -24.16 -27.28 14.73
CA LEU A 180 -23.53 -26.66 15.89
C LEU A 180 -21.99 -26.70 15.78
N PRO A 181 -21.41 -26.11 14.71
CA PRO A 181 -19.97 -26.20 14.52
C PRO A 181 -19.19 -25.80 15.78
N PRO A 182 -18.20 -26.60 16.22
CA PRO A 182 -17.60 -27.75 15.53
C PRO A 182 -18.19 -29.12 15.90
N LEU A 183 -19.30 -29.21 16.67
CA LEU A 183 -19.71 -30.42 17.39
C LEU A 183 -19.96 -31.60 16.48
N VAL A 184 -20.84 -31.47 15.51
CA VAL A 184 -21.17 -32.59 14.60
C VAL A 184 -20.93 -32.16 13.16
N SER A 185 -20.24 -33.02 12.42
CA SER A 185 -20.06 -32.79 10.99
C SER A 185 -19.98 -34.11 10.22
N TRP A 186 -20.47 -34.07 8.99
CA TRP A 186 -20.32 -35.16 8.04
C TRP A 186 -19.94 -34.63 6.67
N SER A 187 -19.29 -35.46 5.91
CA SER A 187 -18.90 -35.15 4.54
C SER A 187 -19.17 -36.31 3.60
N ARG A 188 -19.62 -35.99 2.39
CA ARG A 188 -19.96 -36.97 1.37
C ARG A 188 -19.54 -36.48 -0.02
N GLY A 189 -19.07 -37.38 -0.86
CA GLY A 189 -18.70 -37.16 -2.26
C GLY A 189 -18.29 -38.47 -2.92
N PRO A 190 -17.97 -38.47 -4.22
CA PRO A 190 -17.47 -39.64 -4.90
C PRO A 190 -16.22 -40.19 -4.20
N GLY A 191 -16.31 -41.44 -3.70
CA GLY A 191 -15.22 -42.07 -2.94
C GLY A 191 -14.85 -41.37 -1.63
N HIS A 192 -15.61 -40.37 -1.17
CA HIS A 192 -15.33 -39.62 0.04
C HIS A 192 -16.46 -39.73 1.04
N ARG A 193 -16.13 -40.11 2.28
CA ARG A 193 -17.06 -40.12 3.41
C ARG A 193 -16.36 -39.70 4.70
N GLY A 194 -17.11 -39.04 5.59
CA GLY A 194 -16.60 -38.64 6.87
C GLY A 194 -17.72 -38.35 7.85
N LEU A 195 -17.44 -38.69 9.12
CA LEU A 195 -18.29 -38.37 10.29
C LEU A 195 -17.39 -37.88 11.40
N ARG A 196 -17.78 -36.79 12.07
CA ARG A 196 -17.06 -36.26 13.23
C ARG A 196 -18.05 -35.82 14.29
N ILE A 197 -17.82 -36.26 15.49
CA ILE A 197 -18.54 -35.85 16.71
C ILE A 197 -17.46 -35.30 17.66
N PHE A 198 -17.23 -34.00 17.53
CA PHE A 198 -16.16 -33.31 18.27
C PHE A 198 -16.54 -33.08 19.72
N PRO A 199 -15.62 -33.29 20.70
CA PRO A 199 -14.24 -33.71 20.53
C PRO A 199 -14.03 -35.26 20.55
N PHE A 200 -15.08 -36.03 20.63
CA PHE A 200 -15.02 -37.45 21.00
C PHE A 200 -14.50 -38.36 19.89
N PHE A 201 -15.04 -38.25 18.70
CA PHE A 201 -14.73 -39.17 17.61
C PHE A 201 -14.76 -38.48 16.26
N GLY A 202 -13.85 -38.88 15.37
CA GLY A 202 -13.88 -38.48 13.98
C GLY A 202 -13.23 -39.52 13.08
N HIS A 203 -13.90 -39.80 11.99
CA HIS A 203 -13.38 -40.64 10.92
C HIS A 203 -13.68 -39.97 9.58
N THR A 204 -12.68 -39.87 8.72
CA THR A 204 -12.82 -39.29 7.38
C THR A 204 -11.90 -40.04 6.44
N GLU A 205 -12.44 -40.47 5.32
CA GLU A 205 -11.65 -41.18 4.31
C GLU A 205 -11.99 -40.75 2.89
N ARG A 206 -11.02 -40.96 2.02
CA ARG A 206 -11.20 -40.90 0.57
C ARG A 206 -10.59 -42.16 -0.02
N GLU A 207 -11.43 -42.96 -0.64
CA GLU A 207 -11.07 -44.25 -1.18
C GLU A 207 -9.85 -44.18 -2.11
N GLY A 208 -8.89 -45.08 -1.91
CA GLY A 208 -7.64 -45.09 -2.66
C GLY A 208 -6.69 -43.90 -2.45
N GLN A 209 -6.97 -43.02 -1.50
CA GLN A 209 -6.13 -41.83 -1.29
C GLN A 209 -5.66 -41.66 0.15
N TRP A 210 -6.60 -41.59 1.11
CA TRP A 210 -6.24 -41.36 2.51
C TRP A 210 -7.37 -41.70 3.48
N ARG A 211 -6.99 -41.98 4.72
CA ARG A 211 -7.89 -42.23 5.84
C ARG A 211 -7.35 -41.52 7.08
N ASN A 212 -8.18 -40.77 7.78
CA ASN A 212 -7.82 -40.07 9.01
C ASN A 212 -8.88 -40.31 10.08
N GLY A 213 -8.45 -40.47 11.32
CA GLY A 213 -9.33 -40.64 12.48
C GLY A 213 -8.78 -39.98 13.71
N TYR A 214 -9.67 -39.73 14.66
CA TYR A 214 -9.31 -39.31 16.00
C TYR A 214 -10.31 -39.88 17.05
N VAL A 215 -9.81 -40.04 18.25
CA VAL A 215 -10.60 -40.33 19.45
C VAL A 215 -10.17 -39.35 20.54
N MET A 216 -11.13 -38.66 21.16
CA MET A 216 -10.89 -37.61 22.17
C MET A 216 -9.87 -36.57 21.66
N TRP A 217 -10.25 -35.89 20.60
CA TRP A 217 -9.38 -34.86 20.02
C TRP A 217 -8.97 -33.79 21.05
N PRO A 218 -7.68 -33.40 21.13
CA PRO A 218 -6.57 -33.72 20.24
C PRO A 218 -5.73 -34.94 20.68
N PHE A 219 -6.15 -35.69 21.69
CA PHE A 219 -5.29 -36.65 22.37
C PHE A 219 -4.85 -37.83 21.48
N PHE A 220 -5.78 -38.43 20.75
CA PHE A 220 -5.43 -39.59 19.91
C PHE A 220 -5.85 -39.33 18.46
N THR A 221 -4.88 -39.25 17.60
CA THR A 221 -5.11 -39.07 16.15
C THR A 221 -4.27 -40.05 15.35
N HIS A 222 -4.83 -40.60 14.30
CA HIS A 222 -4.13 -41.50 13.39
C HIS A 222 -4.58 -41.28 11.95
N GLY A 223 -3.77 -41.69 11.01
CA GLY A 223 -4.16 -41.68 9.60
C GLY A 223 -3.14 -42.33 8.71
N SER A 224 -3.61 -42.63 7.51
CA SER A 224 -2.81 -43.21 6.45
C SER A 224 -3.09 -42.52 5.13
N ARG A 225 -2.08 -42.41 4.28
CA ARG A 225 -2.17 -41.95 2.91
C ARG A 225 -1.61 -43.02 1.98
N GLU A 226 -2.35 -43.27 0.92
CA GLU A 226 -1.88 -44.17 -0.12
C GLU A 226 -0.85 -43.52 -1.05
N ASP A 227 -0.05 -44.33 -1.70
CA ASP A 227 0.84 -43.88 -2.77
C ASP A 227 0.04 -43.32 -3.94
N THR A 228 0.40 -42.15 -4.42
CA THR A 228 -0.13 -41.55 -5.63
C THR A 228 1.03 -41.20 -6.58
N GLN A 229 0.73 -40.91 -7.85
CA GLN A 229 1.76 -40.50 -8.83
C GLN A 229 2.55 -39.24 -8.34
N GLN A 230 1.93 -38.40 -7.53
CA GLN A 230 2.52 -37.14 -7.06
C GLN A 230 3.08 -37.20 -5.64
N LYS A 231 2.65 -38.13 -4.80
CA LYS A 231 3.04 -38.20 -3.38
C LYS A 231 3.16 -39.64 -2.91
N LYS A 232 4.23 -39.90 -2.18
CA LYS A 232 4.41 -41.16 -1.46
C LYS A 232 3.41 -41.30 -0.32
N GLY A 233 2.96 -42.54 -0.08
CA GLY A 233 2.13 -42.88 1.06
C GLY A 233 2.84 -42.61 2.37
N ALA A 234 2.06 -42.32 3.39
CA ALA A 234 2.59 -42.06 4.73
C ALA A 234 1.55 -42.41 5.78
N ASP A 235 2.04 -42.95 6.91
CA ASP A 235 1.24 -43.25 8.05
C ASP A 235 1.62 -42.32 9.21
N TYR A 236 0.64 -41.96 10.04
CA TYR A 236 0.89 -41.19 11.25
C TYR A 236 0.04 -41.68 12.43
N VAL A 237 0.61 -41.55 13.62
CA VAL A 237 -0.06 -41.73 14.89
C VAL A 237 0.39 -40.64 15.85
N CYS A 238 -0.53 -40.09 16.62
CA CYS A 238 -0.22 -39.09 17.62
C CYS A 238 -1.06 -39.29 18.87
N SER A 239 -0.40 -39.32 20.02
CA SER A 239 -0.99 -39.24 21.36
C SER A 239 -0.55 -37.92 21.97
N TRP A 240 -1.28 -36.82 21.59
CA TRP A 240 -0.95 -35.48 22.05
C TRP A 240 -1.24 -35.30 23.54
N PRO A 241 -0.40 -34.60 24.33
CA PRO A 241 0.85 -33.91 23.94
C PRO A 241 2.09 -34.82 24.04
N PHE A 242 1.97 -36.09 24.34
CA PHE A 242 3.07 -36.95 24.74
C PHE A 242 3.95 -37.42 23.59
N PHE A 243 3.32 -37.95 22.54
CA PHE A 243 4.05 -38.59 21.45
C PHE A 243 3.33 -38.46 20.13
N GLY A 244 4.09 -38.24 19.07
CA GLY A 244 3.59 -38.29 17.71
C GLY A 244 4.69 -38.73 16.74
N ARG A 245 4.32 -39.59 15.80
CA ARG A 245 5.21 -40.07 14.74
C ARG A 245 4.49 -40.09 13.40
N SER A 246 5.16 -39.60 12.38
CA SER A 246 4.76 -39.84 11.00
C SER A 246 5.93 -40.39 10.20
N SER A 247 5.66 -41.27 9.23
CA SER A 247 6.69 -41.81 8.34
C SER A 247 6.09 -42.07 6.98
N SER A 248 6.79 -41.67 5.93
CA SER A 248 6.49 -42.12 4.56
C SER A 248 6.82 -43.61 4.43
N ARG A 249 6.14 -44.32 3.53
CA ARG A 249 6.38 -45.77 3.31
C ARG A 249 7.79 -46.09 2.83
N ASP A 250 8.44 -45.14 2.14
CA ASP A 250 9.83 -45.27 1.73
C ASP A 250 10.84 -44.84 2.81
N GLY A 251 10.36 -44.45 4.02
CA GLY A 251 11.19 -44.03 5.14
C GLY A 251 11.93 -42.69 4.98
N ARG A 252 11.92 -42.10 3.78
CA ARG A 252 12.71 -40.92 3.43
C ARG A 252 12.12 -39.59 3.96
N SER A 253 10.89 -39.59 4.43
CA SER A 253 10.31 -38.43 5.09
C SER A 253 9.50 -38.83 6.31
N GLY A 254 9.46 -37.97 7.32
CA GLY A 254 8.71 -38.21 8.53
C GLY A 254 8.85 -37.11 9.54
N SER A 255 8.21 -37.32 10.70
CA SER A 255 8.35 -36.46 11.87
C SER A 255 8.22 -37.21 13.14
N LEU A 256 8.83 -36.69 14.21
CA LEU A 256 8.77 -37.19 15.57
C LEU A 256 8.43 -36.00 16.48
N LEU A 257 7.45 -36.20 17.36
CA LEU A 257 7.04 -35.27 18.40
C LEU A 257 7.15 -35.99 19.72
N VAL A 258 7.78 -35.38 20.70
CA VAL A 258 7.90 -35.89 22.06
C VAL A 258 7.57 -34.79 23.05
N LEU A 259 6.58 -35.01 23.88
CA LEU A 259 6.13 -34.10 24.93
C LEU A 259 5.98 -32.67 24.44
N TRP A 260 5.00 -32.41 23.55
CA TRP A 260 4.72 -31.08 23.04
C TRP A 260 4.53 -30.06 24.18
N PRO A 261 5.15 -28.85 24.09
CA PRO A 261 5.90 -28.29 22.94
C PRO A 261 7.43 -28.53 23.01
N PHE A 262 7.93 -29.44 23.84
CA PHE A 262 9.35 -29.50 24.18
C PHE A 262 10.23 -30.03 23.06
N TYR A 263 9.78 -31.00 22.27
CA TYR A 263 10.60 -31.53 21.20
C TYR A 263 9.80 -31.92 19.97
N TYR A 264 10.24 -31.43 18.82
CA TYR A 264 9.77 -31.86 17.51
C TYR A 264 10.94 -31.96 16.56
N ARG A 265 10.95 -32.97 15.72
CA ARG A 265 11.90 -33.16 14.63
C ARG A 265 11.16 -33.64 13.38
N GLY A 266 11.43 -33.00 12.23
CA GLY A 266 10.94 -33.42 10.93
C GLY A 266 12.09 -33.60 9.94
N TRP A 267 11.92 -34.50 8.96
CA TRP A 267 12.89 -34.72 7.88
C TRP A 267 12.19 -35.05 6.57
N ASN A 268 12.82 -34.67 5.46
CA ASN A 268 12.40 -35.04 4.12
C ASN A 268 13.66 -35.08 3.22
N GLU A 269 14.15 -36.27 2.94
CA GLU A 269 15.37 -36.48 2.15
C GLU A 269 15.22 -36.06 0.70
N HIS A 270 14.02 -36.16 0.11
CA HIS A 270 13.77 -35.73 -1.28
C HIS A 270 13.94 -34.21 -1.46
N LYS A 271 13.78 -33.43 -0.41
CA LYS A 271 13.93 -31.97 -0.38
C LYS A 271 15.14 -31.51 0.40
N ASN A 272 15.98 -32.46 0.85
CA ASN A 272 17.08 -32.18 1.78
C ASN A 272 16.60 -31.31 2.95
N GLN A 273 15.39 -31.59 3.48
CA GLN A 273 14.74 -30.76 4.49
C GLN A 273 14.89 -31.40 5.86
N ARG A 274 15.34 -30.61 6.82
CA ARG A 274 15.39 -30.94 8.24
C ARG A 274 14.76 -29.81 9.02
N GLU A 275 13.91 -30.13 9.95
CA GLU A 275 13.28 -29.16 10.85
C GLU A 275 13.30 -29.69 12.28
N TRP A 276 13.37 -28.77 13.23
CA TRP A 276 13.38 -29.09 14.64
C TRP A 276 12.81 -27.94 15.46
N SER A 277 12.25 -28.23 16.63
CA SER A 277 11.91 -27.24 17.65
C SER A 277 12.09 -27.82 19.05
N ALA A 278 12.61 -26.99 19.99
CA ALA A 278 12.85 -27.41 21.36
C ALA A 278 13.07 -26.22 22.32
N PRO A 279 12.07 -25.76 23.09
CA PRO A 279 10.62 -25.89 22.91
C PRO A 279 10.03 -24.87 21.87
N PHE A 280 8.96 -25.28 21.22
CA PHE A 280 8.18 -24.36 20.37
C PHE A 280 7.33 -23.42 21.25
N PRO A 281 7.17 -22.11 20.89
CA PRO A 281 7.71 -21.43 19.70
C PRO A 281 9.08 -20.77 19.93
N PHE A 282 9.77 -21.03 21.04
CA PHE A 282 10.97 -20.29 21.44
C PHE A 282 12.18 -20.64 20.58
N PHE A 283 12.40 -21.92 20.34
CA PHE A 283 13.54 -22.38 19.54
C PHE A 283 13.05 -23.28 18.44
N PHE A 284 13.27 -22.89 17.21
CA PHE A 284 13.04 -23.76 16.07
C PHE A 284 13.95 -23.42 14.90
N GLY A 285 14.18 -24.42 14.06
CA GLY A 285 14.96 -24.24 12.84
C GLY A 285 14.43 -25.14 11.73
N LYS A 286 14.64 -24.69 10.51
CA LYS A 286 14.31 -25.41 9.29
C LYS A 286 15.41 -25.20 8.26
N HIS A 287 15.94 -26.27 7.76
CA HIS A 287 16.96 -26.27 6.73
C HIS A 287 16.50 -27.07 5.51
N SER A 288 16.66 -26.54 4.31
CA SER A 288 16.44 -27.21 3.05
C SER A 288 17.25 -26.54 1.94
N ASP A 289 17.30 -27.11 0.73
CA ASP A 289 17.97 -26.50 -0.41
C ASP A 289 17.43 -25.11 -0.80
N GLU A 290 16.20 -24.79 -0.40
CA GLU A 290 15.53 -23.54 -0.75
C GLU A 290 15.35 -22.58 0.43
N LEU A 291 15.37 -23.10 1.68
CA LEU A 291 15.05 -22.34 2.88
C LEU A 291 15.96 -22.73 4.03
N ASP A 292 16.59 -21.73 4.62
CA ASP A 292 17.30 -21.83 5.89
C ASP A 292 16.66 -20.85 6.89
N GLU A 293 16.13 -21.39 7.98
CA GLU A 293 15.41 -20.64 9.00
C GLU A 293 15.88 -21.05 10.39
N VAL A 294 16.18 -20.07 11.22
CA VAL A 294 16.51 -20.23 12.63
C VAL A 294 15.77 -19.18 13.42
N ASN A 295 15.10 -19.62 14.47
CA ASN A 295 14.33 -18.74 15.35
C ASN A 295 14.71 -19.02 16.82
N VAL A 296 15.08 -17.95 17.51
CA VAL A 296 15.30 -17.89 18.97
C VAL A 296 14.41 -16.77 19.50
N TRP A 297 13.12 -17.08 19.62
CA TRP A 297 12.11 -16.09 20.02
C TRP A 297 12.22 -15.76 21.51
N PRO A 298 12.06 -14.49 21.95
CA PRO A 298 11.75 -13.30 21.14
C PRO A 298 12.99 -12.58 20.57
N PHE A 299 14.18 -13.09 20.73
CA PHE A 299 15.43 -12.37 20.52
C PHE A 299 15.81 -12.23 19.05
N VAL A 300 15.87 -13.34 18.31
CA VAL A 300 16.32 -13.33 16.92
C VAL A 300 15.56 -14.35 16.07
N SER A 301 15.19 -13.92 14.87
CA SER A 301 14.70 -14.80 13.81
C SER A 301 15.47 -14.47 12.53
N ARG A 302 15.97 -15.50 11.87
CA ARG A 302 16.66 -15.38 10.58
C ARG A 302 16.08 -16.37 9.59
N THR A 303 15.67 -15.83 8.44
CA THR A 303 15.16 -16.62 7.33
C THR A 303 15.96 -16.29 6.07
N LYS A 304 16.49 -17.29 5.41
CA LYS A 304 17.26 -17.14 4.17
C LYS A 304 16.71 -18.10 3.12
N THR A 305 16.44 -17.57 1.93
CA THR A 305 16.11 -18.32 0.72
C THR A 305 17.09 -17.94 -0.38
N ARG A 306 16.99 -18.55 -1.57
CA ARG A 306 17.82 -18.19 -2.73
C ARG A 306 17.72 -16.69 -3.07
N ALA A 307 16.54 -16.10 -2.94
CA ALA A 307 16.27 -14.71 -3.32
C ALA A 307 16.15 -13.75 -2.15
N THR A 308 15.88 -14.24 -0.94
CA THR A 308 15.52 -13.40 0.21
C THR A 308 16.40 -13.75 1.42
N SER A 309 16.85 -12.73 2.12
CA SER A 309 17.46 -12.85 3.45
C SER A 309 16.79 -11.87 4.39
N GLN A 310 16.21 -12.37 5.47
CA GLN A 310 15.52 -11.56 6.48
C GLN A 310 16.09 -11.88 7.85
N THR A 311 16.30 -10.85 8.67
CA THR A 311 16.66 -10.96 10.07
C THR A 311 15.71 -10.08 10.88
N SER A 312 15.13 -10.63 11.92
CA SER A 312 14.27 -9.91 12.86
C SER A 312 14.85 -10.05 14.26
N LEU A 313 14.85 -8.98 15.03
CA LEU A 313 15.27 -8.95 16.42
C LEU A 313 14.13 -8.46 17.31
N LEU A 314 14.12 -8.90 18.57
CA LEU A 314 13.16 -8.50 19.60
C LEU A 314 11.71 -8.65 19.11
N ALA A 315 11.31 -9.90 18.81
CA ALA A 315 9.97 -10.23 18.31
C ALA A 315 9.55 -9.43 17.05
N GLY A 316 10.52 -8.97 16.23
CA GLY A 316 10.25 -8.23 15.00
C GLY A 316 10.21 -6.71 15.15
N ILE A 317 10.51 -6.17 16.33
CA ILE A 317 10.68 -4.71 16.53
C ILE A 317 11.74 -4.17 15.56
N VAL A 318 12.89 -4.84 15.48
CA VAL A 318 13.91 -4.53 14.47
C VAL A 318 13.87 -5.58 13.38
N ARG A 319 13.68 -5.16 12.14
CA ARG A 319 13.61 -6.06 10.99
C ARG A 319 14.48 -5.54 9.85
N SER A 320 15.37 -6.39 9.36
CA SER A 320 16.13 -6.15 8.14
C SER A 320 15.78 -7.23 7.12
N ALA A 321 15.43 -6.82 5.90
CA ALA A 321 15.20 -7.78 4.83
C ALA A 321 15.90 -7.33 3.55
N ARG A 322 16.42 -8.32 2.81
CA ARG A 322 17.04 -8.13 1.52
C ARG A 322 16.46 -9.14 0.53
N VAL A 323 15.94 -8.64 -0.57
CA VAL A 323 15.45 -9.45 -1.67
C VAL A 323 16.33 -9.17 -2.89
N ARG A 324 16.83 -10.22 -3.52
CA ARG A 324 17.62 -10.13 -4.75
C ARG A 324 17.09 -11.09 -5.79
N THR A 325 16.67 -10.54 -6.90
CA THR A 325 16.32 -11.28 -8.11
C THR A 325 17.33 -10.95 -9.21
N LYS A 326 17.22 -11.58 -10.38
CA LYS A 326 18.11 -11.31 -11.51
C LYS A 326 18.21 -9.82 -11.86
N ASN A 327 17.11 -9.07 -11.74
CA ASN A 327 17.05 -7.67 -12.19
C ASN A 327 16.74 -6.67 -11.07
N THR A 328 16.24 -7.12 -9.92
CA THR A 328 15.77 -6.22 -8.86
C THR A 328 16.47 -6.56 -7.55
N SER A 329 16.90 -5.54 -6.83
CA SER A 329 17.32 -5.65 -5.43
C SER A 329 16.48 -4.73 -4.55
N ILE A 330 16.02 -5.26 -3.41
CA ILE A 330 15.26 -4.52 -2.41
C ILE A 330 15.94 -4.73 -1.07
N ASP A 331 16.38 -3.65 -0.46
CA ASP A 331 16.89 -3.62 0.92
C ASP A 331 15.92 -2.84 1.80
N THR A 332 15.50 -3.43 2.91
CA THR A 332 14.63 -2.78 3.89
C THR A 332 15.20 -2.88 5.29
N LEU A 333 15.01 -1.84 6.08
CA LEU A 333 15.31 -1.81 7.50
C LEU A 333 14.16 -1.10 8.21
N SER A 334 13.63 -1.70 9.26
CA SER A 334 12.61 -1.08 10.09
C SER A 334 12.90 -1.29 11.58
N VAL A 335 12.58 -0.28 12.37
CA VAL A 335 12.52 -0.31 13.83
C VAL A 335 11.14 0.16 14.21
N TYR A 336 10.24 -0.77 14.46
CA TYR A 336 8.83 -0.49 14.71
C TYR A 336 8.61 0.17 16.06
N PRO A 337 7.79 1.26 16.17
CA PRO A 337 7.14 2.02 15.09
C PRO A 337 7.97 3.18 14.54
N LEU A 338 9.18 3.41 15.02
CA LEU A 338 9.88 4.68 14.93
C LEU A 338 10.59 4.93 13.60
N PHE A 339 11.15 3.88 12.99
CA PHE A 339 11.99 4.04 11.81
C PHE A 339 11.65 3.03 10.72
N GLY A 340 11.69 3.48 9.48
CA GLY A 340 11.58 2.63 8.30
C GLY A 340 12.44 3.14 7.16
N SER A 341 13.13 2.25 6.47
CA SER A 341 13.81 2.56 5.22
C SER A 341 13.65 1.43 4.21
N ALA A 342 13.55 1.81 2.94
CA ALA A 342 13.50 0.88 1.83
C ALA A 342 14.31 1.44 0.66
N ARG A 343 15.10 0.60 0.01
CA ARG A 343 15.81 0.92 -1.20
C ARG A 343 15.55 -0.16 -2.23
N THR A 344 15.05 0.23 -3.38
CA THR A 344 14.78 -0.65 -4.51
C THR A 344 15.63 -0.20 -5.69
N GLU A 345 16.33 -1.14 -6.31
CA GLU A 345 17.08 -0.91 -7.55
C GLU A 345 16.56 -1.89 -8.62
N ASP A 346 16.13 -1.37 -9.76
CA ASP A 346 15.77 -2.14 -10.93
C ASP A 346 16.82 -1.90 -12.04
N ARG A 347 17.61 -2.93 -12.34
CA ARG A 347 18.68 -2.86 -13.33
C ARG A 347 18.17 -2.77 -14.77
N ARG A 348 16.99 -3.34 -15.07
CA ARG A 348 16.41 -3.27 -16.42
C ARG A 348 16.01 -1.86 -16.79
N ARG A 349 15.43 -1.13 -15.84
CA ARG A 349 14.95 0.24 -16.01
C ARG A 349 15.98 1.29 -15.61
N ALA A 350 17.18 0.87 -15.17
CA ALA A 350 18.18 1.75 -14.55
C ALA A 350 17.56 2.69 -13.50
N SER A 351 16.59 2.16 -12.72
CA SER A 351 15.83 2.95 -11.75
C SER A 351 16.21 2.60 -10.33
N LYS A 352 16.28 3.64 -9.48
CA LYS A 352 16.51 3.54 -8.06
C LYS A 352 15.41 4.28 -7.31
N HIS A 353 14.83 3.62 -6.31
CA HIS A 353 13.84 4.21 -5.41
C HIS A 353 14.38 4.09 -4.00
N SER A 354 14.40 5.17 -3.25
CA SER A 354 14.69 5.15 -1.83
C SER A 354 13.57 5.83 -1.04
N PHE A 355 13.31 5.28 0.11
CA PHE A 355 12.35 5.77 1.08
C PHE A 355 12.97 5.65 2.46
N TRP A 356 12.78 6.65 3.30
CA TRP A 356 13.03 6.55 4.73
C TRP A 356 12.02 7.39 5.51
N MET A 357 11.79 6.97 6.74
CA MET A 357 10.88 7.63 7.65
C MET A 357 11.38 7.50 9.08
N VAL A 358 11.29 8.57 9.83
CA VAL A 358 11.42 8.62 11.30
C VAL A 358 10.10 9.16 11.84
N TRP A 359 9.22 8.24 12.25
CA TRP A 359 7.88 8.60 12.70
C TRP A 359 7.89 9.20 14.10
N PRO A 360 7.10 10.28 14.37
CA PRO A 360 6.28 11.07 13.44
C PRO A 360 7.05 12.27 12.83
N LEU A 361 8.37 12.32 12.95
CA LEU A 361 9.17 13.51 12.74
C LEU A 361 9.43 13.85 11.26
N ALA A 362 9.77 12.86 10.46
CA ALA A 362 10.16 13.15 9.08
C ALA A 362 10.04 11.93 8.16
N ARG A 363 9.85 12.20 6.88
CA ARG A 363 10.02 11.21 5.82
C ARG A 363 10.66 11.83 4.58
N ALA A 364 11.33 10.98 3.77
CA ALA A 364 11.71 11.37 2.42
C ALA A 364 11.58 10.19 1.45
N ARG A 365 11.30 10.52 0.20
CA ARG A 365 11.28 9.60 -0.93
C ARG A 365 12.15 10.18 -2.03
N SER A 366 12.95 9.37 -2.68
CA SER A 366 13.62 9.76 -3.90
C SER A 366 13.48 8.67 -4.95
N ARG A 367 13.40 9.10 -6.19
CA ARG A 367 13.35 8.25 -7.37
C ARG A 367 14.40 8.76 -8.36
N GLN A 368 15.07 7.85 -8.99
CA GLN A 368 16.06 8.13 -10.04
C GLN A 368 15.82 7.17 -11.18
N GLU A 369 15.75 7.70 -12.40
CA GLU A 369 15.70 6.93 -13.65
C GLU A 369 16.75 7.52 -14.61
N GLY A 370 17.80 6.74 -14.91
CA GLY A 370 18.95 7.24 -15.61
C GLY A 370 19.59 8.44 -14.87
N THR A 371 19.68 9.59 -15.55
CA THR A 371 20.23 10.84 -15.00
C THR A 371 19.18 11.72 -14.28
N GLN A 372 17.89 11.42 -14.43
CA GLN A 372 16.82 12.20 -13.82
C GLN A 372 16.53 11.75 -12.40
N ALA A 373 16.48 12.70 -11.46
CA ALA A 373 16.16 12.42 -10.06
C ALA A 373 15.05 13.36 -9.58
N TRP A 374 14.05 12.81 -8.90
CA TRP A 374 12.94 13.54 -8.28
C TRP A 374 12.54 12.90 -6.96
N GLY A 375 11.77 13.62 -6.16
CA GLY A 375 11.35 13.11 -4.85
C GLY A 375 10.73 14.18 -3.99
N ASP A 376 10.37 13.77 -2.76
CA ASP A 376 9.79 14.62 -1.76
C ASP A 376 10.35 14.33 -0.36
N ALA A 377 10.33 15.32 0.50
CA ALA A 377 10.66 15.22 1.90
C ALA A 377 9.71 16.09 2.72
N ASN A 378 9.21 15.55 3.82
CA ASN A 378 8.25 16.20 4.70
C ASN A 378 8.65 16.01 6.15
N ALA A 379 8.43 17.03 6.99
CA ALA A 379 8.54 16.94 8.44
C ALA A 379 7.17 17.06 9.11
N PHE A 380 7.03 16.43 10.28
CA PHE A 380 5.80 16.25 11.05
C PHE A 380 4.71 15.51 10.28
N GLN A 381 4.92 14.21 10.15
CA GLN A 381 3.99 13.34 9.45
C GLN A 381 3.41 12.29 10.41
N PHE A 382 2.12 12.41 10.68
CA PHE A 382 1.45 11.54 11.65
C PHE A 382 1.07 10.17 11.11
N ALA A 383 0.93 10.01 9.82
CA ALA A 383 0.52 8.74 9.29
C ALA A 383 1.70 7.77 9.15
N TRP A 384 1.48 6.53 9.57
CA TRP A 384 2.49 5.53 9.84
C TRP A 384 2.89 4.66 8.65
N MET A 385 2.13 4.64 7.61
CA MET A 385 2.34 3.71 6.51
C MET A 385 2.75 4.41 5.21
N LYS A 386 3.23 3.59 4.24
CA LYS A 386 3.36 3.93 2.83
C LYS A 386 2.05 4.55 2.35
N PHE A 387 1.98 5.88 2.41
CA PHE A 387 0.71 6.62 2.32
C PHE A 387 0.04 6.43 1.00
N PRO A 388 -1.27 6.22 1.05
CA PRO A 388 -2.11 6.56 -0.07
C PRO A 388 -1.88 8.04 -0.41
N GLU A 389 -1.66 8.35 -1.67
CA GLU A 389 -1.59 9.71 -2.21
C GLU A 389 -2.78 10.56 -1.75
N ASP A 390 -3.89 9.91 -1.47
CA ASP A 390 -5.12 10.48 -0.93
C ASP A 390 -4.95 11.10 0.47
N PHE A 391 -4.18 10.48 1.38
CA PHE A 391 -3.92 11.07 2.70
C PHE A 391 -3.02 12.31 2.58
N ASP A 392 -1.97 12.21 1.79
CA ASP A 392 -1.06 13.33 1.53
C ASP A 392 -1.82 14.53 0.97
N ARG A 393 -2.73 14.29 0.03
CA ARG A 393 -3.55 15.33 -0.59
C ARG A 393 -4.44 16.06 0.41
N ASN A 394 -5.07 15.32 1.31
CA ASN A 394 -6.06 15.87 2.24
C ASN A 394 -5.44 16.46 3.51
N TYR A 395 -4.29 15.95 3.96
CA TYR A 395 -3.77 16.29 5.28
C TYR A 395 -2.36 16.87 5.30
N ASN A 396 -1.50 16.51 4.34
CA ASN A 396 -0.10 16.87 4.42
C ASN A 396 0.13 18.39 4.50
N ALA A 397 -0.58 19.16 3.67
CA ALA A 397 -0.48 20.61 3.67
C ALA A 397 -0.98 21.30 4.94
N LEU A 398 -1.84 20.61 5.73
CA LEU A 398 -2.34 21.11 7.02
C LEU A 398 -1.44 20.75 8.20
N MET A 399 -0.72 19.62 8.10
CA MET A 399 0.09 19.08 9.19
C MET A 399 1.58 19.33 9.01
N GLY A 400 2.05 19.53 7.77
CA GLY A 400 3.44 19.66 7.44
C GLY A 400 4.04 20.99 7.88
N LEU A 401 5.07 20.98 8.74
CA LEU A 401 5.87 22.15 9.05
C LEU A 401 6.95 22.42 8.02
N PHE A 402 7.37 21.38 7.33
CA PHE A 402 8.34 21.43 6.23
C PHE A 402 7.88 20.50 5.11
N GLU A 403 7.85 21.03 3.89
CA GLU A 403 7.61 20.28 2.68
C GLU A 403 8.69 20.63 1.65
N HIS A 404 9.33 19.64 1.08
CA HIS A 404 10.23 19.82 -0.07
C HIS A 404 9.86 18.83 -1.15
N ALA A 405 9.74 19.30 -2.37
CA ALA A 405 9.50 18.47 -3.54
C ALA A 405 10.40 18.88 -4.70
N ARG A 406 10.87 17.88 -5.44
CA ARG A 406 11.58 18.04 -6.70
C ARG A 406 10.89 17.19 -7.74
N ALA A 407 10.42 17.82 -8.82
CA ALA A 407 9.79 17.16 -9.94
C ALA A 407 10.82 16.64 -10.96
N ARG A 408 10.39 15.78 -11.86
CA ARG A 408 11.23 15.17 -12.90
C ARG A 408 11.78 16.20 -13.90
N ASP A 409 11.02 17.26 -14.18
CA ASP A 409 11.40 18.38 -15.05
C ASP A 409 12.35 19.39 -14.41
N GLY A 410 12.87 19.11 -13.21
CA GLY A 410 13.80 19.96 -12.47
C GLY A 410 13.14 21.05 -11.64
N ARG A 411 11.81 21.19 -11.67
CA ARG A 411 11.09 22.08 -10.75
C ARG A 411 11.30 21.62 -9.31
N ARG A 412 11.42 22.57 -8.41
CA ARG A 412 11.56 22.35 -6.97
C ARG A 412 10.64 23.30 -6.22
N ALA A 413 10.10 22.81 -5.12
CA ALA A 413 9.29 23.61 -4.20
C ALA A 413 9.70 23.27 -2.77
N THR A 414 9.85 24.30 -1.93
CA THR A 414 10.09 24.18 -0.50
C THR A 414 9.09 25.06 0.21
N CYS A 415 8.35 24.49 1.13
CA CYS A 415 7.39 25.21 1.96
C CYS A 415 7.71 24.97 3.44
N LEU A 416 7.60 26.04 4.28
CA LEU A 416 7.77 25.98 5.72
C LEU A 416 6.54 26.58 6.40
N PHE A 417 6.23 26.08 7.62
CA PHE A 417 5.21 26.63 8.51
C PHE A 417 3.87 26.90 7.81
N TRP A 418 3.20 25.83 7.38
CA TRP A 418 1.90 25.93 6.67
C TRP A 418 1.96 26.85 5.45
N ARG A 419 3.12 26.84 4.76
CA ARG A 419 3.36 27.64 3.55
C ARG A 419 3.46 29.15 3.78
N LEU A 420 3.73 29.60 5.03
CA LEU A 420 4.11 30.99 5.29
C LEU A 420 5.42 31.35 4.57
N PHE A 421 6.39 30.43 4.50
CA PHE A 421 7.52 30.54 3.60
C PHE A 421 7.35 29.56 2.43
N ARG A 422 7.51 30.05 1.23
CA ARG A 422 7.47 29.27 0.00
C ARG A 422 8.63 29.68 -0.89
N SER A 423 9.41 28.71 -1.35
CA SER A 423 10.46 28.89 -2.34
C SER A 423 10.23 27.89 -3.46
N GLU A 424 9.98 28.37 -4.65
CA GLU A 424 9.75 27.56 -5.84
C GLU A 424 10.73 27.97 -6.94
N GLY A 425 11.13 27.01 -7.78
CA GLY A 425 12.02 27.31 -8.88
C GLY A 425 12.15 26.17 -9.85
N GLY A 426 12.66 26.49 -11.00
CA GLY A 426 12.96 25.57 -12.09
C GLY A 426 14.08 26.14 -12.96
N PRO A 427 14.37 25.49 -14.09
CA PRO A 427 15.37 26.01 -15.01
C PRO A 427 15.05 27.45 -15.44
N GLY A 428 15.93 28.38 -15.06
CA GLY A 428 15.81 29.80 -15.44
C GLY A 428 14.83 30.67 -14.66
N TRP A 429 14.11 30.13 -13.66
CA TRP A 429 13.18 30.93 -12.86
C TRP A 429 13.21 30.60 -11.39
N SER A 430 12.84 31.55 -10.55
CA SER A 430 12.66 31.37 -9.10
C SER A 430 11.57 32.29 -8.56
N HIS A 431 10.87 31.82 -7.54
CA HIS A 431 9.89 32.56 -6.75
C HIS A 431 10.11 32.27 -5.29
N VAL A 432 10.22 33.29 -4.47
CA VAL A 432 10.33 33.21 -3.03
C VAL A 432 9.25 34.08 -2.43
N GLN A 433 8.52 33.58 -1.45
CA GLN A 433 7.46 34.27 -0.77
C GLN A 433 7.60 34.11 0.75
N LEU A 434 7.46 35.18 1.48
CA LEU A 434 7.43 35.24 2.94
C LEU A 434 6.05 35.74 3.38
N GLY A 435 5.10 34.81 3.52
CA GLY A 435 3.73 35.09 3.95
C GLY A 435 3.10 36.29 3.22
N PRO A 436 2.43 37.18 3.97
CA PRO A 436 1.86 38.42 3.40
C PRO A 436 2.89 39.53 3.24
N LEU A 437 4.10 39.36 3.78
CA LEU A 437 5.07 40.46 3.90
C LEU A 437 5.79 40.80 2.58
N ALA A 438 6.33 39.80 1.92
CA ALA A 438 7.13 40.02 0.72
C ALA A 438 7.10 38.80 -0.22
N SER A 439 7.21 39.08 -1.52
CA SER A 439 7.54 38.04 -2.51
C SER A 439 8.51 38.55 -3.55
N TRP A 440 9.37 37.67 -4.01
CA TRP A 440 10.35 37.92 -5.07
C TRP A 440 10.21 36.87 -6.16
N GLN A 441 10.04 37.32 -7.38
CA GLN A 441 10.00 36.49 -8.56
C GLN A 441 11.06 36.94 -9.59
N ARG A 442 11.80 35.96 -10.09
CA ARG A 442 12.75 36.13 -11.20
C ARG A 442 12.46 35.10 -12.27
N ALA A 443 12.33 35.56 -13.49
CA ALA A 443 12.15 34.75 -14.70
C ALA A 443 12.84 35.41 -15.88
N PRO A 444 13.05 34.75 -17.02
CA PRO A 444 13.62 35.37 -18.20
C PRO A 444 12.83 36.62 -18.60
N GLY A 445 13.52 37.76 -18.65
CA GLY A 445 12.89 39.06 -18.96
C GLY A 445 11.98 39.64 -17.87
N LEU A 446 11.81 38.99 -16.71
CA LEU A 446 10.97 39.50 -15.62
C LEU A 446 11.72 39.43 -14.29
N THR A 447 11.76 40.54 -13.58
CA THR A 447 12.09 40.57 -12.15
C THR A 447 11.00 41.36 -11.45
N ARG A 448 10.39 40.78 -10.40
CA ARG A 448 9.30 41.44 -9.66
C ARG A 448 9.52 41.23 -8.17
N VAL A 449 9.37 42.30 -7.41
CA VAL A 449 9.33 42.31 -5.96
C VAL A 449 8.01 42.90 -5.54
N SER A 450 7.34 42.26 -4.59
CA SER A 450 6.10 42.79 -4.03
C SER A 450 6.12 42.75 -2.52
N PHE A 451 5.45 43.69 -1.88
CA PHE A 451 5.34 43.86 -0.44
C PHE A 451 3.89 44.01 -0.01
N LEU A 452 3.61 43.66 1.26
CA LEU A 452 2.32 43.84 1.93
C LEU A 452 1.14 43.35 1.07
N LEU A 453 1.00 42.04 0.96
CA LEU A 453 -0.08 41.42 0.16
C LEU A 453 -0.09 41.81 -1.32
N GLY A 454 1.03 42.32 -1.84
CA GLY A 454 1.09 42.77 -3.22
C GLY A 454 0.55 44.19 -3.43
N LEU A 455 0.26 44.95 -2.38
CA LEU A 455 -0.16 46.37 -2.51
C LEU A 455 0.91 47.22 -3.16
N PHE A 456 2.17 46.94 -2.89
CA PHE A 456 3.32 47.60 -3.51
C PHE A 456 4.12 46.58 -4.32
N GLN A 457 4.23 46.80 -5.61
CA GLN A 457 5.03 45.97 -6.50
C GLN A 457 5.95 46.82 -7.34
N THR A 458 7.16 46.34 -7.53
CA THR A 458 8.13 46.96 -8.45
C THR A 458 8.87 45.89 -9.21
N GLY A 459 9.35 46.22 -10.39
CA GLY A 459 10.09 45.26 -11.18
C GLY A 459 10.49 45.75 -12.55
N LYS A 460 11.06 44.83 -13.34
CA LYS A 460 11.43 45.05 -14.73
C LYS A 460 10.82 43.93 -15.58
N GLN A 461 10.25 44.32 -16.72
CA GLN A 461 9.79 43.39 -17.75
C GLN A 461 10.26 43.84 -19.12
N GLY A 462 10.99 42.98 -19.84
CA GLY A 462 11.57 43.35 -21.15
C GLY A 462 12.51 44.57 -21.08
N GLY A 463 13.25 44.76 -19.97
CA GLY A 463 14.13 45.90 -19.75
C GLY A 463 13.43 47.17 -19.23
N ARG A 464 12.11 47.24 -19.32
CA ARG A 464 11.32 48.41 -18.86
C ARG A 464 10.93 48.26 -17.41
N ARG A 465 11.04 49.33 -16.60
CA ARG A 465 10.60 49.35 -15.20
C ARG A 465 9.10 49.61 -15.12
N GLY A 466 8.43 48.94 -14.16
CA GLY A 466 7.04 49.13 -13.83
C GLY A 466 6.82 49.15 -12.33
N TRP A 467 5.77 49.81 -11.90
CA TRP A 467 5.30 49.90 -10.52
C TRP A 467 3.83 49.55 -10.47
N ARG A 468 3.39 48.99 -9.36
CA ARG A 468 1.96 48.78 -9.07
C ARG A 468 1.73 49.18 -7.63
N ILE A 469 0.80 50.10 -7.42
CA ILE A 469 0.42 50.59 -6.09
C ILE A 469 -1.07 50.35 -5.93
N PHE A 470 -1.49 49.70 -4.86
CA PHE A 470 -2.88 49.30 -4.63
C PHE A 470 -3.50 48.55 -5.83
N HIS A 471 -2.73 47.68 -6.48
CA HIS A 471 -3.09 46.93 -7.67
C HIS A 471 -3.28 47.79 -8.96
N VAL A 472 -3.11 49.08 -8.91
CA VAL A 472 -3.13 49.98 -10.09
C VAL A 472 -1.75 49.97 -10.74
N PRO A 473 -1.62 49.63 -12.04
CA PRO A 473 -0.33 49.57 -12.72
C PRO A 473 0.13 50.96 -13.17
N PHE A 474 1.41 51.25 -13.01
CA PHE A 474 2.11 52.42 -13.53
C PHE A 474 3.35 51.96 -14.29
N GLY A 475 3.47 52.34 -15.57
CA GLY A 475 4.57 51.94 -16.43
C GLY A 475 4.36 50.55 -17.07
N ALA A 476 5.42 49.77 -17.21
CA ALA A 476 5.36 48.47 -17.89
C ALA A 476 4.52 47.44 -17.09
N SER A 477 3.79 46.58 -17.81
CA SER A 477 3.10 45.45 -17.16
C SER A 477 4.10 44.53 -16.47
N LEU A 478 3.84 44.17 -15.22
CA LEU A 478 4.66 43.23 -14.41
C LEU A 478 4.09 41.81 -14.42
N THR A 479 3.15 41.54 -15.32
CA THR A 479 2.58 40.18 -15.47
C THR A 479 3.30 39.45 -16.61
N PRO A 480 3.81 38.23 -16.41
CA PRO A 480 4.39 37.47 -17.51
C PRO A 480 3.40 37.35 -18.65
N PRO A 481 3.84 37.46 -19.91
CA PRO A 481 2.95 37.30 -21.06
C PRO A 481 2.43 35.84 -21.05
N GLY A 482 1.24 35.63 -20.49
CA GLY A 482 0.51 34.41 -20.74
C GLY A 482 0.25 34.32 -22.24
N LYS A 483 0.54 33.18 -22.86
CA LYS A 483 0.04 32.93 -24.23
C LYS A 483 -1.46 33.26 -24.23
N ARG A 484 -1.85 34.30 -24.96
CA ARG A 484 -3.26 34.50 -25.30
C ARG A 484 -3.71 33.19 -25.94
N PRO A 485 -4.88 32.64 -25.61
CA PRO A 485 -5.46 31.57 -26.41
C PRO A 485 -5.42 32.08 -27.86
N SER A 486 -4.85 31.29 -28.76
CA SER A 486 -4.93 31.61 -30.18
C SER A 486 -6.43 31.77 -30.50
N GLU A 487 -6.81 32.95 -30.96
CA GLU A 487 -8.13 33.22 -31.53
C GLU A 487 -8.28 32.25 -32.71
N GLY A 488 -8.84 31.07 -32.50
CA GLY A 488 -8.99 30.06 -33.55
C GLY A 488 -9.33 28.66 -33.13
N GLU A 489 -9.37 28.33 -31.85
CA GLU A 489 -9.88 27.02 -31.47
C GLU A 489 -11.42 27.03 -31.37
N PRO A 490 -12.13 26.17 -32.14
CA PRO A 490 -13.58 26.13 -32.10
C PRO A 490 -14.00 25.61 -30.70
N ARG A 491 -14.88 26.36 -30.05
CA ARG A 491 -15.55 25.95 -28.83
C ARG A 491 -16.30 24.65 -29.12
N ALA A 492 -15.73 23.53 -28.64
CA ALA A 492 -16.46 22.28 -28.61
C ALA A 492 -17.70 22.47 -27.69
N ARG A 493 -18.84 22.26 -28.24
CA ARG A 493 -20.16 22.22 -27.60
C ARG A 493 -20.31 20.96 -26.70
#